data_06774ddcab8ce8c848d86b2975163a95
#
_entry.id   06774ddcab8ce8c848d86b2975163a95
#
_cell.length_a   1.000
_cell.length_b   1.000
_cell.length_c   1.000
_cell.angle_alpha   90.00
_cell.angle_beta   90.00
_cell.angle_gamma   90.00
#
_symmetry.space_group_name_H-M   'P 1'
#
loop_
_entity.id
_entity.type
_entity.pdbx_description
1 polymer ?
#
loop_
_entity_poly.entity_id
_entity_poly.type
_entity_poly.pdbx_seq_one_letter_code
_entity_poly.pdbx_strand_id
1 'polypeptide(L)'
;YGILVRKMAPRSRLDVPALEQLLDQSPLLAKYESGQMNCDEFFLAVGQETGYDGTQEKFAALFENIFTPIKEVIVMHEQIAASGLPTYTLSNTNAMAVRYISRTYDFWPRFNNHILSHEVGALKPDPIIYEALESVVDCDVSEIAYLDDRAENVAAGKSRGWHAVHFE
;
A
#
# COMPACT_ATOMS: atom_id res chain seq x y z
N TYR A 1 6.84 -7.24 -3.97
CA TYR A 1 6.20 -8.20 -4.89
C TYR A 1 7.06 -9.42 -5.22
N GLY A 2 8.38 -9.42 -5.01
CA GLY A 2 9.28 -10.53 -5.35
C GLY A 2 8.88 -11.92 -4.82
N ILE A 3 8.25 -12.01 -3.63
CA ILE A 3 7.73 -13.28 -3.09
C ILE A 3 6.51 -13.75 -3.89
N LEU A 4 5.60 -12.85 -4.25
CA LEU A 4 4.41 -13.12 -5.04
C LEU A 4 4.78 -13.75 -6.39
N VAL A 5 5.65 -13.09 -7.15
CA VAL A 5 6.01 -13.53 -8.52
C VAL A 5 6.69 -14.89 -8.52
N ARG A 6 7.57 -15.18 -7.57
CA ARG A 6 8.22 -16.50 -7.43
C ARG A 6 7.21 -17.61 -7.16
N LYS A 7 6.14 -17.32 -6.40
CA LYS A 7 5.06 -18.29 -6.12
C LYS A 7 4.09 -18.42 -7.30
N MET A 8 3.94 -17.38 -8.13
CA MET A 8 3.10 -17.42 -9.34
C MET A 8 3.77 -18.12 -10.51
N ALA A 9 5.08 -17.96 -10.69
CA ALA A 9 5.82 -18.43 -11.86
C ALA A 9 5.55 -19.91 -12.23
N PRO A 10 5.48 -20.88 -11.29
CA PRO A 10 5.20 -22.28 -11.63
C PRO A 10 3.80 -22.51 -12.25
N ARG A 11 2.91 -21.54 -12.15
CA ARG A 11 1.53 -21.58 -12.64
C ARG A 11 1.23 -20.47 -13.65
N SER A 12 2.25 -19.91 -14.24
CA SER A 12 2.19 -18.82 -15.21
C SER A 12 2.94 -19.25 -16.49
N ARG A 13 2.61 -18.59 -17.61
CA ARG A 13 3.38 -18.72 -18.86
C ARG A 13 4.62 -17.82 -18.86
N LEU A 14 4.70 -16.89 -17.91
CA LEU A 14 5.79 -15.92 -17.77
C LEU A 14 6.79 -16.42 -16.73
N ASP A 15 8.06 -16.14 -16.93
CA ASP A 15 9.11 -16.32 -15.95
C ASP A 15 9.10 -15.22 -14.86
N VAL A 16 9.96 -15.38 -13.85
CA VAL A 16 10.00 -14.44 -12.73
C VAL A 16 10.29 -13.01 -13.18
N PRO A 17 11.29 -12.71 -14.04
CA PRO A 17 11.56 -11.35 -14.49
C PRO A 17 10.37 -10.69 -15.22
N ALA A 18 9.68 -11.44 -16.09
CA ALA A 18 8.52 -10.91 -16.81
C ALA A 18 7.33 -10.66 -15.87
N LEU A 19 7.13 -11.53 -14.87
CA LEU A 19 6.12 -11.32 -13.83
C LEU A 19 6.45 -10.11 -12.94
N GLU A 20 7.71 -9.90 -12.60
CA GLU A 20 8.15 -8.71 -11.86
C GLU A 20 7.82 -7.44 -12.66
N GLN A 21 8.19 -7.40 -13.92
CA GLN A 21 7.87 -6.25 -14.79
C GLN A 21 6.37 -5.99 -14.91
N LEU A 22 5.54 -7.04 -14.93
CA LEU A 22 4.10 -6.91 -15.04
C LEU A 22 3.43 -6.49 -13.72
N LEU A 23 3.92 -6.97 -12.58
CA LEU A 23 3.26 -6.83 -11.28
C LEU A 23 3.93 -5.83 -10.35
N ASP A 24 5.18 -5.39 -10.61
CA ASP A 24 5.85 -4.38 -9.81
C ASP A 24 5.79 -3.02 -10.52
N GLN A 25 5.12 -2.07 -9.87
CA GLN A 25 4.96 -0.69 -10.35
C GLN A 25 4.41 -0.58 -11.81
N SER A 26 3.64 -1.56 -12.24
CA SER A 26 3.07 -1.61 -13.58
C SER A 26 1.82 -0.73 -13.70
N PRO A 27 1.42 -0.32 -14.93
CA PRO A 27 0.13 0.34 -15.16
C PRO A 27 -1.07 -0.50 -14.69
N LEU A 28 -0.98 -1.83 -14.74
CA LEU A 28 -2.01 -2.74 -14.27
C LEU A 28 -2.15 -2.67 -12.74
N LEU A 29 -1.02 -2.76 -12.02
CA LEU A 29 -1.01 -2.61 -10.57
C LEU A 29 -1.47 -1.21 -10.16
N ALA A 30 -1.01 -0.16 -10.84
CA ALA A 30 -1.41 1.22 -10.56
C ALA A 30 -2.93 1.44 -10.68
N LYS A 31 -3.59 0.84 -11.68
CA LYS A 31 -5.06 0.86 -11.80
C LYS A 31 -5.74 0.17 -10.62
N TYR A 32 -5.21 -0.95 -10.17
CA TYR A 32 -5.76 -1.67 -9.04
C TYR A 32 -5.55 -0.92 -7.72
N GLU A 33 -4.36 -0.39 -7.48
CA GLU A 33 -4.02 0.39 -6.29
C GLU A 33 -4.65 1.79 -6.26
N SER A 34 -5.10 2.31 -7.40
CA SER A 34 -5.91 3.53 -7.46
C SER A 34 -7.43 3.29 -7.50
N GLY A 35 -7.88 2.05 -7.25
CA GLY A 35 -9.30 1.72 -7.20
C GLY A 35 -10.03 1.73 -8.54
N GLN A 36 -9.32 1.88 -9.67
CA GLN A 36 -9.89 1.82 -11.02
C GLN A 36 -10.24 0.39 -11.45
N MET A 37 -9.80 -0.60 -10.69
CA MET A 37 -10.13 -2.02 -10.87
C MET A 37 -10.47 -2.62 -9.50
N ASN A 38 -11.49 -3.47 -9.46
CA ASN A 38 -11.76 -4.29 -8.28
C ASN A 38 -10.91 -5.57 -8.28
N CYS A 39 -11.03 -6.39 -7.22
CA CYS A 39 -10.25 -7.62 -7.06
C CYS A 39 -10.47 -8.64 -8.19
N ASP A 40 -11.70 -8.76 -8.67
CA ASP A 40 -12.09 -9.73 -9.69
C ASP A 40 -11.52 -9.31 -11.05
N GLU A 41 -11.66 -8.03 -11.39
CA GLU A 41 -11.12 -7.44 -12.62
C GLU A 41 -9.59 -7.54 -12.66
N PHE A 42 -8.92 -7.26 -11.53
CA PHE A 42 -7.47 -7.38 -11.43
C PHE A 42 -7.01 -8.84 -11.59
N PHE A 43 -7.67 -9.78 -10.92
CA PHE A 43 -7.38 -11.21 -11.05
C PHE A 43 -7.54 -11.69 -12.50
N LEU A 44 -8.65 -11.31 -13.17
CA LEU A 44 -8.89 -11.65 -14.56
C LEU A 44 -7.83 -11.07 -15.50
N ALA A 45 -7.48 -9.80 -15.32
CA ALA A 45 -6.45 -9.13 -16.12
C ALA A 45 -5.07 -9.79 -15.95
N VAL A 46 -4.67 -10.09 -14.71
CA VAL A 46 -3.43 -10.83 -14.45
C VAL A 46 -3.46 -12.21 -15.09
N GLY A 47 -4.59 -12.94 -14.99
CA GLY A 47 -4.75 -14.24 -15.62
C GLY A 47 -4.61 -14.19 -17.14
N GLN A 48 -5.17 -13.18 -17.79
CA GLN A 48 -5.05 -12.96 -19.24
C GLN A 48 -3.61 -12.70 -19.69
N GLU A 49 -2.91 -11.81 -18.97
CA GLU A 49 -1.53 -11.42 -19.28
C GLU A 49 -0.52 -12.54 -19.00
N THR A 50 -0.71 -13.25 -17.88
CA THR A 50 0.29 -14.20 -17.38
C THR A 50 -0.02 -15.67 -17.70
N GLY A 51 -1.27 -15.98 -18.06
CA GLY A 51 -1.75 -17.35 -18.18
C GLY A 51 -1.83 -18.08 -16.82
N TYR A 52 -1.89 -17.36 -15.71
CA TYR A 52 -2.01 -17.94 -14.38
C TYR A 52 -3.27 -18.83 -14.29
N ASP A 53 -3.08 -20.09 -13.90
CA ASP A 53 -4.12 -21.14 -13.86
C ASP A 53 -4.66 -21.42 -12.45
N GLY A 54 -4.29 -20.61 -11.46
CA GLY A 54 -4.80 -20.73 -10.09
C GLY A 54 -6.22 -20.16 -9.93
N THR A 55 -6.87 -20.52 -8.83
CA THR A 55 -8.14 -19.87 -8.44
C THR A 55 -7.89 -18.48 -7.86
N GLN A 56 -8.95 -17.66 -7.82
CA GLN A 56 -8.87 -16.32 -7.25
C GLN A 56 -8.49 -16.32 -5.76
N GLU A 57 -8.97 -17.31 -4.98
CA GLU A 57 -8.60 -17.46 -3.57
C GLU A 57 -7.11 -17.77 -3.41
N LYS A 58 -6.55 -18.64 -4.28
CA LYS A 58 -5.12 -18.92 -4.28
C LYS A 58 -4.30 -17.70 -4.67
N PHE A 59 -4.77 -16.93 -5.66
CA PHE A 59 -4.13 -15.68 -6.07
C PHE A 59 -4.16 -14.64 -4.94
N ALA A 60 -5.31 -14.45 -4.30
CA ALA A 60 -5.43 -13.56 -3.14
C ALA A 60 -4.46 -13.96 -2.01
N ALA A 61 -4.38 -15.27 -1.70
CA ALA A 61 -3.45 -15.77 -0.69
C ALA A 61 -1.97 -15.54 -1.03
N LEU A 62 -1.60 -15.45 -2.32
CA LEU A 62 -0.25 -15.06 -2.72
C LEU A 62 0.03 -13.58 -2.44
N PHE A 63 -0.96 -12.70 -2.68
CA PHE A 63 -0.88 -11.27 -2.35
C PHE A 63 -0.86 -11.02 -0.84
N GLU A 64 -1.56 -11.83 -0.08
CA GLU A 64 -1.64 -11.72 1.37
C GLU A 64 -0.29 -12.01 2.07
N ASN A 65 0.50 -12.93 1.56
CA ASN A 65 1.71 -13.43 2.24
C ASN A 65 3.01 -12.75 1.74
N ILE A 66 2.96 -11.45 1.48
CA ILE A 66 4.14 -10.67 1.07
C ILE A 66 4.56 -9.61 2.10
N PHE A 67 3.77 -9.41 3.15
CA PHE A 67 4.01 -8.37 4.14
C PHE A 67 4.79 -8.92 5.33
N THR A 68 5.85 -8.22 5.70
CA THR A 68 6.63 -8.50 6.92
C THR A 68 6.65 -7.22 7.76
N PRO A 69 6.14 -7.25 8.99
CA PRO A 69 6.14 -6.08 9.86
C PRO A 69 7.58 -5.65 10.24
N ILE A 70 7.84 -4.36 10.22
CA ILE A 70 9.08 -3.76 10.73
C ILE A 70 8.85 -3.48 12.21
N LYS A 71 9.45 -4.31 13.07
CA LYS A 71 9.19 -4.29 14.54
C LYS A 71 9.51 -2.95 15.16
N GLU A 72 10.59 -2.32 14.73
CA GLU A 72 11.04 -1.02 15.24
C GLU A 72 10.01 0.08 14.94
N VAL A 73 9.39 0.04 13.76
CA VAL A 73 8.33 0.98 13.36
C VAL A 73 7.06 0.74 14.17
N ILE A 74 6.71 -0.53 14.44
CA ILE A 74 5.56 -0.86 15.29
C ILE A 74 5.76 -0.34 16.71
N VAL A 75 6.94 -0.56 17.31
CA VAL A 75 7.25 -0.07 18.65
C VAL A 75 7.20 1.46 18.70
N MET A 76 7.76 2.14 17.70
CA MET A 76 7.68 3.59 17.58
C MET A 76 6.22 4.07 17.51
N HIS A 77 5.39 3.43 16.67
CA HIS A 77 3.97 3.75 16.55
C HIS A 77 3.24 3.56 17.88
N GLU A 78 3.49 2.45 18.59
CA GLU A 78 2.90 2.20 19.92
C GLU A 78 3.25 3.28 20.93
N GLN A 79 4.49 3.77 20.94
CA GLN A 79 4.93 4.86 21.83
C GLN A 79 4.24 6.18 21.48
N ILE A 80 4.11 6.50 20.19
CA ILE A 80 3.42 7.70 19.72
C ILE A 80 1.93 7.63 20.10
N ALA A 81 1.26 6.53 19.82
CA ALA A 81 -0.15 6.35 20.16
C ALA A 81 -0.37 6.40 21.68
N ALA A 82 0.53 5.84 22.50
CA ALA A 82 0.46 5.90 23.96
C ALA A 82 0.67 7.32 24.51
N SER A 83 1.32 8.23 23.77
CA SER A 83 1.43 9.64 24.15
C SER A 83 0.17 10.47 23.88
N GLY A 84 -0.85 9.86 23.26
CA GLY A 84 -2.10 10.51 22.90
C GLY A 84 -2.08 11.29 21.56
N LEU A 85 -0.97 11.21 20.82
CA LEU A 85 -0.90 11.80 19.51
C LEU A 85 -1.66 10.94 18.47
N PRO A 86 -2.49 11.55 17.62
CA PRO A 86 -3.20 10.81 16.58
C PRO A 86 -2.22 10.32 15.50
N THR A 87 -2.45 9.10 15.02
CA THR A 87 -1.65 8.45 13.99
C THR A 87 -2.51 8.01 12.83
N TYR A 88 -1.97 8.10 11.63
CA TYR A 88 -2.68 7.82 10.38
C TYR A 88 -1.82 6.96 9.46
N THR A 89 -2.44 6.13 8.63
CA THR A 89 -1.73 5.53 7.49
C THR A 89 -2.00 6.32 6.23
N LEU A 90 -0.97 6.54 5.41
CA LEU A 90 -1.07 7.12 4.07
C LEU A 90 -0.38 6.16 3.09
N SER A 91 -1.16 5.30 2.40
CA SER A 91 -0.61 4.13 1.73
C SER A 91 -1.07 3.97 0.29
N ASN A 92 -0.10 3.74 -0.63
CA ASN A 92 -0.37 3.13 -1.92
C ASN A 92 -0.59 1.63 -1.69
N THR A 93 -1.83 1.19 -1.82
CA THR A 93 -2.26 -0.16 -1.45
C THR A 93 -3.53 -0.57 -2.16
N ASN A 94 -3.96 -1.79 -1.92
CA ASN A 94 -5.14 -2.37 -2.56
C ASN A 94 -6.00 -3.17 -1.58
N ALA A 95 -7.22 -3.50 -1.98
CA ALA A 95 -8.20 -4.16 -1.12
C ALA A 95 -7.75 -5.56 -0.62
N MET A 96 -6.98 -6.34 -1.40
CA MET A 96 -6.46 -7.65 -0.93
C MET A 96 -5.44 -7.46 0.19
N ALA A 97 -4.50 -6.52 0.00
CA ALA A 97 -3.49 -6.19 1.00
C ALA A 97 -4.11 -5.70 2.31
N VAL A 98 -5.04 -4.74 2.22
CA VAL A 98 -5.74 -4.19 3.39
C VAL A 98 -6.54 -5.25 4.14
N ARG A 99 -7.27 -6.10 3.41
CA ARG A 99 -8.01 -7.22 4.02
C ARG A 99 -7.10 -8.15 4.80
N TYR A 100 -5.91 -8.44 4.29
CA TYR A 100 -4.95 -9.28 4.99
C TYR A 100 -4.35 -8.59 6.21
N ILE A 101 -3.84 -7.36 6.03
CA ILE A 101 -3.18 -6.59 7.09
C ILE A 101 -4.13 -6.36 8.26
N SER A 102 -5.36 -5.93 7.98
CA SER A 102 -6.36 -5.59 9.01
C SER A 102 -6.82 -6.77 9.86
N ARG A 103 -6.81 -8.00 9.31
CA ARG A 103 -7.16 -9.20 10.08
C ARG A 103 -5.98 -9.89 10.74
N THR A 104 -4.75 -9.57 10.32
CA THR A 104 -3.55 -10.32 10.73
C THR A 104 -2.75 -9.58 11.79
N TYR A 105 -2.75 -8.24 11.76
CA TYR A 105 -1.87 -7.45 12.59
C TYR A 105 -2.63 -6.56 13.57
N ASP A 106 -2.35 -6.73 14.86
CA ASP A 106 -3.00 -6.03 15.97
C ASP A 106 -2.69 -4.52 16.01
N PHE A 107 -1.69 -4.05 15.27
CA PHE A 107 -1.38 -2.63 15.18
C PHE A 107 -2.35 -1.87 14.27
N TRP A 108 -3.01 -2.54 13.32
CA TRP A 108 -3.88 -1.89 12.34
C TRP A 108 -5.00 -1.05 12.97
N PRO A 109 -5.81 -1.57 13.91
CA PRO A 109 -6.90 -0.80 14.51
C PRO A 109 -6.43 0.30 15.48
N ARG A 110 -5.13 0.46 15.70
CA ARG A 110 -4.59 1.48 16.59
C ARG A 110 -4.37 2.83 15.90
N PHE A 111 -4.42 2.87 14.58
CA PHE A 111 -4.43 4.12 13.82
C PHE A 111 -5.78 4.81 13.93
N ASN A 112 -5.79 6.13 14.03
CA ASN A 112 -7.00 6.93 14.09
C ASN A 112 -7.77 6.92 12.76
N ASN A 113 -7.05 6.87 11.63
CA ASN A 113 -7.66 6.70 10.31
C ASN A 113 -6.66 6.11 9.31
N HIS A 114 -7.21 5.62 8.18
CA HIS A 114 -6.46 5.03 7.09
C HIS A 114 -6.77 5.76 5.79
N ILE A 115 -5.76 6.37 5.17
CA ILE A 115 -5.85 6.99 3.86
C ILE A 115 -5.26 6.02 2.85
N LEU A 116 -6.13 5.35 2.11
CA LEU A 116 -5.78 4.22 1.25
C LEU A 116 -6.02 4.59 -0.21
N SER A 117 -5.02 4.44 -1.05
CA SER A 117 -5.04 4.89 -2.43
C SER A 117 -6.21 4.35 -3.24
N HIS A 118 -6.56 3.06 -3.05
CA HIS A 118 -7.68 2.43 -3.77
C HIS A 118 -9.06 2.92 -3.33
N GLU A 119 -9.19 3.56 -2.16
CA GLU A 119 -10.42 4.19 -1.68
C GLU A 119 -10.47 5.66 -2.08
N VAL A 120 -9.31 6.36 -2.06
CA VAL A 120 -9.18 7.76 -2.45
C VAL A 120 -9.24 7.94 -3.98
N GLY A 121 -8.84 6.93 -4.74
CA GLY A 121 -8.76 7.03 -6.20
C GLY A 121 -7.45 7.63 -6.72
N ALA A 122 -6.44 7.82 -5.86
CA ALA A 122 -5.17 8.47 -6.21
C ALA A 122 -3.99 7.79 -5.49
N LEU A 123 -2.85 7.71 -6.16
CA LEU A 123 -1.60 7.16 -5.64
C LEU A 123 -0.67 8.28 -5.20
N LYS A 124 0.11 8.08 -4.13
CA LYS A 124 1.28 8.94 -3.87
C LYS A 124 2.22 8.87 -5.10
N PRO A 125 2.78 9.98 -5.55
CA PRO A 125 2.79 11.33 -4.98
C PRO A 125 1.70 12.28 -5.53
N ASP A 126 0.57 11.79 -6.05
CA ASP A 126 -0.53 12.65 -6.50
C ASP A 126 -1.04 13.52 -5.34
N PRO A 127 -1.24 14.85 -5.52
CA PRO A 127 -1.74 15.74 -4.48
C PRO A 127 -3.04 15.30 -3.81
N ILE A 128 -3.94 14.64 -4.54
CA ILE A 128 -5.27 14.24 -4.07
C ILE A 128 -5.18 13.35 -2.82
N ILE A 129 -4.22 12.41 -2.75
CA ILE A 129 -4.12 11.51 -1.60
C ILE A 129 -3.60 12.23 -0.35
N TYR A 130 -2.76 13.27 -0.51
CA TYR A 130 -2.30 14.12 0.59
C TYR A 130 -3.44 15.03 1.09
N GLU A 131 -4.24 15.59 0.18
CA GLU A 131 -5.43 16.38 0.51
C GLU A 131 -6.46 15.56 1.27
N ALA A 132 -6.60 14.28 0.93
CA ALA A 132 -7.46 13.36 1.66
C ALA A 132 -7.00 13.19 3.13
N LEU A 133 -5.68 13.13 3.41
CA LEU A 133 -5.17 13.13 4.78
C LEU A 133 -5.44 14.47 5.46
N GLU A 134 -5.11 15.58 4.81
CA GLU A 134 -5.29 16.94 5.38
C GLU A 134 -6.75 17.23 5.73
N SER A 135 -7.70 16.62 5.02
CA SER A 135 -9.14 16.77 5.28
C SER A 135 -9.64 16.09 6.55
N VAL A 136 -8.87 15.15 7.11
CA VAL A 136 -9.27 14.34 8.28
C VAL A 136 -8.41 14.59 9.51
N VAL A 137 -7.29 15.31 9.38
CA VAL A 137 -6.49 15.74 10.53
C VAL A 137 -7.00 17.03 11.13
N ASP A 138 -6.90 17.18 12.44
CA ASP A 138 -7.30 18.39 13.17
C ASP A 138 -6.05 19.12 13.68
N CYS A 139 -5.19 19.54 12.72
CA CYS A 139 -3.97 20.29 13.00
C CYS A 139 -3.53 21.07 11.75
N ASP A 140 -2.62 22.04 11.93
CA ASP A 140 -2.00 22.71 10.81
C ASP A 140 -1.08 21.74 10.04
N VAL A 141 -0.96 21.93 8.72
CA VAL A 141 -0.12 21.07 7.87
C VAL A 141 1.36 21.06 8.31
N SER A 142 1.83 22.15 8.91
CA SER A 142 3.16 22.27 9.50
C SER A 142 3.37 21.42 10.77
N GLU A 143 2.32 20.85 11.33
CA GLU A 143 2.39 19.94 12.49
C GLU A 143 2.35 18.45 12.08
N ILE A 144 2.17 18.17 10.78
CA ILE A 144 2.16 16.79 10.28
C ILE A 144 3.59 16.26 10.17
N ALA A 145 3.91 15.22 10.93
CA ALA A 145 5.11 14.41 10.74
C ALA A 145 4.81 13.21 9.83
N TYR A 146 5.59 13.05 8.77
CA TYR A 146 5.38 12.02 7.74
C TYR A 146 6.65 11.21 7.50
N LEU A 147 6.52 9.89 7.46
CA LEU A 147 7.61 8.96 7.12
C LEU A 147 7.20 8.12 5.91
N ASP A 148 8.10 8.03 4.93
CA ASP A 148 7.90 7.20 3.73
C ASP A 148 9.26 6.73 3.21
N ASP A 149 9.29 5.53 2.62
CA ASP A 149 10.48 4.90 2.05
C ASP A 149 10.78 5.35 0.62
N ARG A 150 9.91 6.18 0.01
CA ARG A 150 10.07 6.71 -1.34
C ARG A 150 10.37 8.20 -1.33
N ALA A 151 11.52 8.56 -1.87
CA ALA A 151 11.98 9.95 -1.87
C ALA A 151 11.00 10.92 -2.55
N GLU A 152 10.32 10.49 -3.63
CA GLU A 152 9.31 11.28 -4.32
C GLU A 152 8.08 11.57 -3.44
N ASN A 153 7.65 10.61 -2.62
CA ASN A 153 6.53 10.78 -1.69
C ASN A 153 6.91 11.77 -0.57
N VAL A 154 8.14 11.63 -0.05
CA VAL A 154 8.70 12.56 0.94
C VAL A 154 8.79 13.97 0.36
N ALA A 155 9.27 14.12 -0.89
CA ALA A 155 9.35 15.42 -1.55
C ALA A 155 7.96 16.07 -1.71
N ALA A 156 6.93 15.27 -2.06
CA ALA A 156 5.56 15.76 -2.15
C ALA A 156 5.04 16.23 -0.79
N GLY A 157 5.26 15.50 0.31
CA GLY A 157 4.90 15.94 1.66
C GLY A 157 5.60 17.23 2.06
N LYS A 158 6.90 17.35 1.81
CA LYS A 158 7.67 18.57 2.07
C LYS A 158 7.13 19.79 1.31
N SER A 159 6.75 19.60 0.04
CA SER A 159 6.19 20.69 -0.79
C SER A 159 4.86 21.24 -0.25
N ARG A 160 4.15 20.45 0.56
CA ARG A 160 2.92 20.82 1.26
C ARG A 160 3.15 21.46 2.64
N GLY A 161 4.41 21.55 3.08
CA GLY A 161 4.78 22.13 4.38
C GLY A 161 4.86 21.08 5.52
N TRP A 162 4.76 19.78 5.23
CA TRP A 162 4.87 18.73 6.23
C TRP A 162 6.32 18.50 6.69
N HIS A 163 6.51 18.03 7.90
CA HIS A 163 7.78 17.50 8.39
C HIS A 163 7.98 16.07 7.85
N ALA A 164 8.35 15.95 6.58
CA ALA A 164 8.51 14.67 5.92
C ALA A 164 9.96 14.18 5.97
N VAL A 165 10.12 12.90 6.36
CA VAL A 165 11.41 12.21 6.53
C VAL A 165 11.44 10.96 5.66
N HIS A 166 12.56 10.79 4.94
CA HIS A 166 12.84 9.56 4.19
C HIS A 166 13.25 8.47 5.17
N PHE A 167 12.55 7.36 5.14
CA PHE A 167 12.83 6.17 5.95
C PHE A 167 13.67 5.20 5.13
N GLU A 168 14.86 4.82 5.63
CA GLU A 168 15.79 3.86 5.02
C GLU A 168 15.92 2.58 5.85
#